data_efc1325df2ad5810eaae69fe955bb03c
#
_entry.id   efc1325df2ad5810eaae69fe955bb03c
#
_cell.length_a   1.000
_cell.length_b   1.000
_cell.length_c   1.000
_cell.angle_alpha   90.00
_cell.angle_beta   90.00
_cell.angle_gamma   90.00
#
_symmetry.space_group_name_H-M   'P 1'
#
loop_
_entity.id
_entity.type
_entity.pdbx_description
1 polymer ?
#
loop_
_entity_poly.entity_id
_entity_poly.type
_entity_poly.pdbx_seq_one_letter_code
_entity_poly.pdbx_strand_id
1 'polypeptide(L)'
;MEWTGRQATVTLPEHVDVSNADEIREELLSAINRGATALIVDMTATASCDHAGAEAVARAYRRAIASGTQLRLVLTAHIVRRVLGVNGLDRLIPMYPSLEAAVAAGGPDATAPVTPKPGGPHPAQLRKSDAAVPGEEQA
;
A
#
# COMPACT_ATOMS: atom_id res chain seq x y z
N MET A 1 -8.54 11.18 8.88
CA MET A 1 -7.99 9.88 9.31
C MET A 1 -9.01 9.18 10.17
N GLU A 2 -9.31 7.95 9.83
CA GLU A 2 -10.28 7.16 10.57
C GLU A 2 -9.61 5.93 11.15
N TRP A 3 -10.02 5.57 12.36
CA TRP A 3 -9.46 4.41 13.04
C TRP A 3 -10.53 3.36 13.31
N THR A 4 -10.19 2.12 13.07
CA THR A 4 -11.00 0.98 13.46
C THR A 4 -10.06 0.03 14.19
N GLY A 5 -10.16 0.02 15.52
CA GLY A 5 -9.17 -0.69 16.31
C GLY A 5 -7.80 -0.09 16.09
N ARG A 6 -6.86 -0.89 15.64
CA ARG A 6 -5.51 -0.42 15.35
C ARG A 6 -5.26 -0.27 13.85
N GLN A 7 -6.32 -0.21 13.08
CA GLN A 7 -6.23 0.01 11.65
C GLN A 7 -6.63 1.45 11.35
N ALA A 8 -5.78 2.15 10.63
CA ALA A 8 -6.04 3.53 10.25
C ALA A 8 -6.34 3.63 8.76
N THR A 9 -7.24 4.51 8.39
CA THR A 9 -7.55 4.81 6.99
C THR A 9 -7.37 6.30 6.77
N VAL A 10 -6.55 6.64 5.78
CA VAL A 10 -6.32 8.02 5.39
C VAL A 10 -6.83 8.18 3.97
N THR A 11 -7.76 9.10 3.78
CA THR A 11 -8.35 9.35 2.46
C THR A 11 -7.64 10.52 1.80
N LEU A 12 -7.14 10.29 0.59
CA LEU A 12 -6.40 11.33 -0.14
C LEU A 12 -7.34 12.13 -1.04
N PRO A 13 -6.95 13.38 -1.35
CA PRO A 13 -7.79 14.25 -2.15
C PRO A 13 -7.77 13.87 -3.63
N GLU A 14 -8.57 14.58 -4.41
CA GLU A 14 -8.68 14.33 -5.84
C GLU A 14 -7.34 14.52 -6.56
N HIS A 15 -6.58 15.52 -6.15
CA HIS A 15 -5.28 15.78 -6.77
C HIS A 15 -4.19 15.74 -5.70
N VAL A 16 -3.20 14.88 -5.93
CA VAL A 16 -2.07 14.74 -5.03
C VAL A 16 -0.85 15.26 -5.77
N ASP A 17 -0.27 16.35 -5.26
CA ASP A 17 0.83 17.00 -5.94
C ASP A 17 1.74 17.69 -4.93
N VAL A 18 2.69 18.47 -5.44
CA VAL A 18 3.70 19.09 -4.61
C VAL A 18 3.07 20.04 -3.58
N SER A 19 1.88 20.57 -3.85
CA SER A 19 1.25 21.53 -2.95
C SER A 19 0.71 20.86 -1.68
N ASN A 20 0.40 19.56 -1.72
CA ASN A 20 -0.15 18.87 -0.55
C ASN A 20 0.62 17.61 -0.17
N ALA A 21 1.68 17.28 -0.89
CA ALA A 21 2.42 16.05 -0.62
C ALA A 21 2.99 16.02 0.78
N ASP A 22 3.48 17.15 1.29
CA ASP A 22 4.05 17.20 2.64
C ASP A 22 3.00 16.93 3.70
N GLU A 23 1.82 17.52 3.55
CA GLU A 23 0.74 17.27 4.51
C GLU A 23 0.33 15.81 4.49
N ILE A 24 0.23 15.24 3.30
CA ILE A 24 -0.15 13.85 3.16
C ILE A 24 0.88 12.97 3.82
N ARG A 25 2.16 13.23 3.56
CA ARG A 25 3.24 12.46 4.18
C ARG A 25 3.14 12.52 5.70
N GLU A 26 2.93 13.71 6.26
CA GLU A 26 2.84 13.85 7.70
C GLU A 26 1.66 13.08 8.27
N GLU A 27 0.54 13.09 7.58
CA GLU A 27 -0.62 12.36 8.06
C GLU A 27 -0.37 10.86 8.05
N LEU A 28 0.23 10.35 6.98
CA LEU A 28 0.55 8.92 6.90
C LEU A 28 1.55 8.52 7.97
N LEU A 29 2.59 9.32 8.17
CA LEU A 29 3.58 9.02 9.19
C LEU A 29 2.98 9.09 10.59
N SER A 30 2.05 10.02 10.80
CA SER A 30 1.38 10.13 12.09
C SER A 30 0.63 8.84 12.43
N ALA A 31 -0.09 8.29 11.47
CA ALA A 31 -0.83 7.05 11.71
C ALA A 31 0.12 5.92 12.09
N ILE A 32 1.23 5.80 11.38
CA ILE A 32 2.21 4.76 11.66
C ILE A 32 2.81 4.96 13.05
N ASN A 33 3.20 6.19 13.36
CA ASN A 33 3.84 6.49 14.63
C ASN A 33 2.89 6.31 15.82
N ARG A 34 1.58 6.40 15.58
CA ARG A 34 0.59 6.20 16.64
C ARG A 34 0.27 4.72 16.85
N GLY A 35 0.96 3.84 16.15
CA GLY A 35 0.85 2.42 16.41
C GLY A 35 -0.12 1.65 15.54
N ALA A 36 -0.45 2.17 14.37
CA ALA A 36 -1.31 1.43 13.46
C ALA A 36 -0.66 0.11 13.08
N THR A 37 -1.42 -0.98 13.18
CA THR A 37 -0.95 -2.28 12.69
C THR A 37 -1.17 -2.38 11.19
N ALA A 38 -2.14 -1.64 10.66
CA ALA A 38 -2.37 -1.55 9.23
C ALA A 38 -2.76 -0.11 8.90
N LEU A 39 -2.26 0.38 7.80
CA LEU A 39 -2.58 1.71 7.30
C LEU A 39 -3.11 1.56 5.88
N ILE A 40 -4.36 1.97 5.69
CA ILE A 40 -4.98 1.94 4.38
C ILE A 40 -4.96 3.36 3.83
N VAL A 41 -4.35 3.52 2.67
CA VAL A 41 -4.31 4.81 1.98
C VAL A 41 -5.38 4.76 0.90
N ASP A 42 -6.47 5.47 1.13
CA ASP A 42 -7.63 5.43 0.24
C ASP A 42 -7.49 6.51 -0.82
N MET A 43 -7.18 6.09 -2.03
CA MET A 43 -7.02 6.97 -3.18
C MET A 43 -8.14 6.75 -4.18
N THR A 44 -9.32 6.27 -3.74
CA THR A 44 -10.42 6.03 -4.67
C THR A 44 -10.91 7.31 -5.31
N ALA A 45 -10.84 8.43 -4.60
CA ALA A 45 -11.23 9.72 -5.14
C ALA A 45 -10.09 10.43 -5.87
N THR A 46 -8.90 9.85 -5.86
CA THR A 46 -7.72 10.52 -6.42
C THR A 46 -7.70 10.34 -7.93
N ALA A 47 -7.73 11.44 -8.65
CA ALA A 47 -7.72 11.46 -10.10
C ALA A 47 -6.33 11.69 -10.67
N SER A 48 -5.45 12.31 -9.90
CA SER A 48 -4.09 12.57 -10.38
C SER A 48 -3.11 12.52 -9.22
N CYS A 49 -1.89 12.10 -9.53
CA CYS A 49 -0.83 12.00 -8.53
C CYS A 49 0.47 12.25 -9.27
N ASP A 50 1.28 13.19 -8.80
CA ASP A 50 2.56 13.44 -9.42
C ASP A 50 3.68 12.74 -8.64
N HIS A 51 4.92 13.02 -9.05
CA HIS A 51 6.08 12.37 -8.42
C HIS A 51 6.18 12.72 -6.93
N ALA A 52 5.83 13.95 -6.56
CA ALA A 52 5.90 14.33 -5.14
C ALA A 52 4.91 13.52 -4.31
N GLY A 53 3.73 13.26 -4.87
CA GLY A 53 2.75 12.42 -4.19
C GLY A 53 3.23 10.98 -4.06
N ALA A 54 3.81 10.44 -5.13
CA ALA A 54 4.36 9.09 -5.07
C ALA A 54 5.48 9.00 -4.04
N GLU A 55 6.29 10.03 -3.94
CA GLU A 55 7.39 10.05 -2.97
C GLU A 55 6.85 10.08 -1.54
N ALA A 56 5.75 10.81 -1.30
CA ALA A 56 5.13 10.82 0.02
C ALA A 56 4.69 9.42 0.42
N VAL A 57 4.08 8.69 -0.51
CA VAL A 57 3.67 7.31 -0.24
C VAL A 57 4.89 6.42 -0.02
N ALA A 58 5.95 6.62 -0.80
CA ALA A 58 7.17 5.83 -0.65
C ALA A 58 7.80 6.04 0.73
N ARG A 59 7.79 7.28 1.22
CA ARG A 59 8.31 7.57 2.56
C ARG A 59 7.51 6.85 3.61
N ALA A 60 6.18 6.89 3.49
CA ALA A 60 5.31 6.21 4.43
C ALA A 60 5.56 4.71 4.39
N TYR A 61 5.77 4.16 3.21
CA TYR A 61 6.05 2.73 3.08
C TYR A 61 7.32 2.34 3.84
N ARG A 62 8.39 3.11 3.67
CA ARG A 62 9.64 2.79 4.35
C ARG A 62 9.46 2.85 5.86
N ARG A 63 8.72 3.83 6.35
CA ARG A 63 8.45 3.90 7.78
C ARG A 63 7.58 2.75 8.26
N ALA A 64 6.60 2.36 7.43
CA ALA A 64 5.72 1.26 7.78
C ALA A 64 6.52 -0.04 7.93
N ILE A 65 7.44 -0.30 7.00
CA ILE A 65 8.28 -1.49 7.09
C ILE A 65 9.07 -1.46 8.39
N ALA A 66 9.66 -0.33 8.73
CA ALA A 66 10.48 -0.21 9.95
C ALA A 66 9.64 -0.39 11.21
N SER A 67 8.35 -0.07 11.16
CA SER A 67 7.47 -0.11 12.33
C SER A 67 6.60 -1.35 12.39
N GLY A 68 6.66 -2.21 11.39
CA GLY A 68 5.81 -3.40 11.35
C GLY A 68 4.38 -3.11 10.97
N THR A 69 4.10 -1.97 10.35
CA THR A 69 2.78 -1.60 9.89
C THR A 69 2.56 -2.12 8.48
N GLN A 70 1.40 -2.73 8.23
CA GLN A 70 1.03 -3.14 6.88
C GLN A 70 0.45 -1.95 6.16
N LEU A 71 1.04 -1.59 5.03
CA LEU A 71 0.54 -0.50 4.21
C LEU A 71 -0.23 -1.07 3.04
N ARG A 72 -1.45 -0.57 2.82
CA ARG A 72 -2.31 -1.00 1.71
C ARG A 72 -2.81 0.22 0.98
N LEU A 73 -2.85 0.14 -0.36
CA LEU A 73 -3.36 1.23 -1.18
C LEU A 73 -4.68 0.82 -1.82
N VAL A 74 -5.61 1.77 -1.88
CA VAL A 74 -6.88 1.58 -2.58
C VAL A 74 -6.92 2.62 -3.68
N LEU A 75 -7.02 2.18 -4.93
CA LEU A 75 -7.09 3.12 -6.05
C LEU A 75 -7.83 2.49 -7.22
N THR A 76 -8.49 3.35 -8.00
CA THR A 76 -9.24 2.92 -9.16
C THR A 76 -8.73 3.58 -10.44
N ALA A 77 -8.09 4.73 -10.33
CA ALA A 77 -7.65 5.48 -11.50
C ALA A 77 -6.39 4.86 -12.07
N HIS A 78 -6.48 4.47 -13.34
CA HIS A 78 -5.35 3.84 -14.02
C HIS A 78 -4.13 4.76 -14.08
N ILE A 79 -4.36 6.06 -14.26
CA ILE A 79 -3.26 7.00 -14.36
C ILE A 79 -2.50 7.11 -13.04
N VAL A 80 -3.21 7.02 -11.92
CA VAL A 80 -2.57 7.05 -10.62
C VAL A 80 -1.73 5.80 -10.43
N ARG A 81 -2.27 4.64 -10.81
CA ARG A 81 -1.53 3.40 -10.74
C ARG A 81 -0.24 3.47 -11.56
N ARG A 82 -0.30 4.10 -12.73
CA ARG A 82 0.89 4.23 -13.57
C ARG A 82 1.98 5.08 -12.91
N VAL A 83 1.58 6.18 -12.28
CA VAL A 83 2.54 7.03 -11.59
C VAL A 83 3.22 6.26 -10.46
N LEU A 84 2.43 5.53 -9.69
CA LEU A 84 2.99 4.74 -8.60
C LEU A 84 3.90 3.64 -9.14
N GLY A 85 3.51 3.05 -10.28
CA GLY A 85 4.32 2.00 -10.90
C GLY A 85 5.67 2.50 -11.40
N VAL A 86 5.70 3.72 -11.94
CA VAL A 86 6.97 4.32 -12.37
C VAL A 86 7.93 4.45 -11.21
N ASN A 87 7.40 4.66 -10.01
CA ASN A 87 8.20 4.76 -8.80
C ASN A 87 8.41 3.41 -8.12
N GLY A 88 7.96 2.33 -8.72
CA GLY A 88 8.17 0.98 -8.20
C GLY A 88 7.26 0.58 -7.08
N LEU A 89 6.30 1.42 -6.72
CA LEU A 89 5.47 1.16 -5.54
C LEU A 89 4.45 0.06 -5.76
N ASP A 90 4.06 -0.18 -7.01
CA ASP A 90 3.10 -1.24 -7.32
C ASP A 90 3.68 -2.62 -7.05
N ARG A 91 4.99 -2.74 -6.95
CA ARG A 91 5.65 -4.01 -6.64
C ARG A 91 5.84 -4.20 -5.15
N LEU A 92 5.77 -3.13 -4.38
CA LEU A 92 6.09 -3.15 -2.96
C LEU A 92 4.85 -3.12 -2.08
N ILE A 93 3.80 -2.46 -2.54
CA ILE A 93 2.62 -2.22 -1.71
C ILE A 93 1.42 -2.87 -2.35
N PRO A 94 0.68 -3.70 -1.61
CA PRO A 94 -0.55 -4.30 -2.15
C PRO A 94 -1.55 -3.22 -2.52
N MET A 95 -2.18 -3.38 -3.67
CA MET A 95 -3.15 -2.44 -4.18
C MET A 95 -4.49 -3.13 -4.34
N TYR A 96 -5.55 -2.45 -3.92
CA TYR A 96 -6.89 -3.01 -3.92
C TYR A 96 -7.83 -2.12 -4.69
N PRO A 97 -8.86 -2.69 -5.35
CA PRO A 97 -9.79 -1.91 -6.16
C PRO A 97 -10.86 -1.22 -5.34
N SER A 98 -10.99 -1.54 -4.06
CA SER A 98 -12.00 -0.92 -3.21
C SER A 98 -11.54 -0.92 -1.77
N LEU A 99 -12.13 -0.03 -1.00
CA LEU A 99 -11.85 0.04 0.43
C LEU A 99 -12.26 -1.27 1.10
N GLU A 100 -13.37 -1.84 0.68
CA GLU A 100 -13.84 -3.09 1.24
C GLU A 100 -12.81 -4.20 1.05
N ALA A 101 -12.22 -4.28 -0.13
CA ALA A 101 -11.22 -5.31 -0.40
C ALA A 101 -9.99 -5.11 0.47
N ALA A 102 -9.57 -3.86 0.66
CA ALA A 102 -8.40 -3.57 1.48
C ALA A 102 -8.65 -3.90 2.94
N VAL A 103 -9.84 -3.58 3.43
CA VAL A 103 -10.21 -3.89 4.82
C VAL A 103 -10.31 -5.39 5.02
N ALA A 104 -10.91 -6.10 4.06
CA ALA A 104 -11.05 -7.55 4.17
C ALA A 104 -9.71 -8.25 4.21
N ALA A 105 -8.72 -7.70 3.51
CA ALA A 105 -7.37 -8.25 3.54
C ALA A 105 -6.76 -8.14 4.92
N GLY A 106 -7.26 -7.21 5.76
CA GLY A 106 -6.80 -7.04 7.12
C GLY A 106 -7.69 -7.69 8.14
N GLY A 107 -8.49 -8.67 7.75
CA GLY A 107 -9.37 -9.35 8.68
C GLY A 107 -8.63 -10.17 9.72
N PRO A 108 -9.38 -10.91 10.54
CA PRO A 108 -8.76 -11.63 11.65
C PRO A 108 -7.65 -12.57 11.23
N ASP A 109 -7.69 -13.08 10.02
CA ASP A 109 -6.66 -13.97 9.52
C ASP A 109 -5.55 -13.27 8.80
N ALA A 110 -5.55 -11.96 8.84
CA ALA A 110 -4.62 -11.17 8.04
C ALA A 110 -3.21 -11.20 8.57
N THR A 111 -3.00 -11.87 9.66
CA THR A 111 -1.63 -12.10 10.08
C THR A 111 -0.90 -12.97 9.10
N ALA A 112 -1.61 -13.70 8.28
CA ALA A 112 -0.97 -14.44 7.24
C ALA A 112 -0.32 -13.45 6.32
N PRO A 113 0.91 -13.63 6.03
CA PRO A 113 1.55 -12.77 5.08
C PRO A 113 0.88 -12.98 3.81
N VAL A 114 0.59 -12.09 3.25
CA VAL A 114 0.00 -12.34 2.12
C VAL A 114 0.77 -12.28 1.02
N THR A 115 0.97 -12.79 0.82
CA THR A 115 1.60 -12.81 -0.08
C THR A 115 1.30 -12.33 -1.19
N PRO A 116 1.62 -12.02 -1.48
CA PRO A 116 1.40 -11.40 -2.37
C PRO A 116 0.92 -11.67 -3.45
N LYS A 117 0.57 -12.29 -3.25
CA LYS A 117 0.12 -12.38 -4.03
C LYS A 117 -0.46 -12.28 -4.84
N PRO A 118 -0.77 -12.39 -5.18
CA PRO A 118 -1.02 -12.33 -6.10
C PRO A 118 -1.16 -11.61 -6.86
N GLY A 119 -1.24 -11.75 -6.64
CA GLY A 119 -1.02 -11.06 -7.26
C GLY A 119 -0.41 -10.84 -7.29
N GLY A 120 -0.14 -11.38 -6.93
CA GLY A 120 0.61 -11.30 -6.77
C GLY A 120 1.34 -11.59 -6.64
N PRO A 121 1.67 -12.15 -6.77
CA PRO A 121 2.46 -12.46 -6.47
C PRO A 121 3.07 -12.64 -6.17
N HIS A 122 3.47 -13.38 -6.23
CA HIS A 122 4.15 -13.54 -5.83
C HIS A 122 4.70 -13.88 -5.58
N PRO A 123 5.03 -14.52 -5.75
CA PRO A 123 5.69 -14.89 -5.40
C PRO A 123 6.01 -15.05 -5.27
N ALA A 124 6.27 -15.87 -5.55
CA ALA A 124 6.78 -16.00 -5.29
C ALA A 124 6.91 -16.09 -5.27
N GLN A 125 7.14 -16.41 -5.40
CA GLN A 125 7.39 -16.41 -5.37
C GLN A 125 7.67 -16.49 -5.25
N LEU A 126 7.87 -17.42 -5.44
CA LEU A 126 8.20 -17.48 -5.25
C LEU A 126 8.48 -17.83 -5.16
N ARG A 127 8.82 -18.39 -5.21
CA ARG A 127 9.19 -18.63 -5.15
C ARG A 127 9.37 -18.89 -5.19
N LYS A 128 9.55 -19.40 -5.25
CA LYS A 128 9.75 -19.51 -5.31
C LYS A 128 9.73 -19.51 -5.25
N SER A 129 9.95 -20.39 -5.48
CA SER A 129 10.06 -20.14 -5.46
C SER A 129 9.92 -20.07 -5.48
N ASP A 130 10.37 -20.62 -5.46
CA ASP A 130 10.43 -20.39 -5.52
C ASP A 130 10.31 -20.40 -5.59
N ALA A 131 10.55 -21.57 -5.62
CA ALA A 131 10.70 -21.45 -5.65
C ALA A 131 10.52 -21.44 -5.88
N ALA A 132 10.87 -22.28 -6.01
CA ALA A 132 10.96 -22.16 -6.14
C ALA A 132 10.65 -22.13 -6.41
N VAL A 133 11.09 -22.61 -6.46
CA VAL A 133 11.00 -22.48 -6.68
C VAL A 133 10.68 -22.48 -6.98
N PRO A 134 10.89 -23.03 -6.97
CA PRO A 134 10.77 -22.79 -7.29
C PRO A 134 10.37 -22.70 -7.66
N GLY A 135 10.89 -23.90 -7.96
CA GLY A 135 10.94 -23.70 -8.18
C GLY A 135 10.43 -23.37 -8.48
N GLU A 136 10.90 -23.22 -8.61
CA GLU A 136 10.71 -22.83 -8.87
C GLU A 136 10.31 -22.68 -9.13
N GLU A 137 10.59 -23.32 -9.26
CA GLU A 137 10.38 -22.97 -9.45
C GLU A 137 10.05 -22.89 -9.69
N GLN A 138 10.32 -23.55 -9.80
CA GLN A 138 10.16 -23.26 -9.99
C GLN A 138 10.03 -23.16 -10.26
N ALA A 139 10.39 -24.53 -10.58
CA ALA A 139 10.48 -24.25 -10.65
C ALA A 139 10.18 -23.80 -10.70
#